data_7a27797b5cf1b6fa92b85ddd52c8328e
#
_entry.id   7a27797b5cf1b6fa92b85ddd52c8328e
#
_cell.length_a   1.000
_cell.length_b   1.000
_cell.length_c   1.000
_cell.angle_alpha   90.00
_cell.angle_beta   90.00
_cell.angle_gamma   90.00
#
_symmetry.space_group_name_H-M   'P 1'
#
loop_
_entity.id
_entity.type
_entity.pdbx_description
1 polymer ?
#
loop_
_entity_poly.entity_id
_entity_poly.type
_entity_poly.pdbx_seq_one_letter_code
_entity_poly.pdbx_strand_id
1 'polypeptide(L)'
;TSLATISIARWLQWYQDPSKPKLNIDPYLCGTVRTHSSNAPIGDSAPTTSCYMTGQPSRTGYVSTYPENDGDNDIYPTDPARAFQPLTTVLEAGKMLQGKATGLVFTCEFPHATPADCSAHSYNRGKYDWIAPQMVHNDIDVVIGGGVSILTKDMEDYLLANGYNVYKNDLKGMRADNNQKMWALYGNKEMAYDIDRNPEEQPSIEEMTRKAIDKLSKNPNGFFLMVEGSKVDW
;
A
#
# COMPACT_ATOMS: atom_id res chain seq x y z
N THR A 1 7.33 -9.73 1.14
CA THR A 1 8.28 -10.51 0.29
C THR A 1 9.21 -11.31 1.19
N SER A 2 9.27 -12.62 1.01
CA SER A 2 10.13 -13.48 1.80
C SER A 2 11.60 -13.37 1.38
N LEU A 3 12.52 -13.65 2.31
CA LEU A 3 13.95 -13.75 2.01
C LEU A 3 14.25 -14.83 0.96
N ALA A 4 13.42 -15.89 0.91
CA ALA A 4 13.52 -16.94 -0.10
C ALA A 4 13.27 -16.40 -1.51
N THR A 5 12.25 -15.57 -1.71
CA THR A 5 11.95 -14.95 -3.01
C THR A 5 13.11 -14.08 -3.51
N ILE A 6 13.73 -13.28 -2.62
CA ILE A 6 14.91 -12.47 -2.96
C ILE A 6 16.10 -13.36 -3.35
N SER A 7 16.30 -14.47 -2.64
CA SER A 7 17.36 -15.43 -2.94
C SER A 7 17.14 -16.10 -4.31
N ILE A 8 15.90 -16.50 -4.62
CA ILE A 8 15.53 -17.07 -5.93
C ILE A 8 15.76 -16.04 -7.05
N ALA A 9 15.38 -14.78 -6.84
CA ALA A 9 15.62 -13.71 -7.81
C ALA A 9 17.11 -13.53 -8.12
N ARG A 10 18.01 -13.57 -7.09
CA ARG A 10 19.47 -13.55 -7.30
C ARG A 10 19.95 -14.73 -8.10
N TRP A 11 19.46 -15.94 -7.78
CA TRP A 11 19.81 -17.15 -8.49
C TRP A 11 19.42 -17.07 -9.98
N LEU A 12 18.20 -16.64 -10.27
CA LEU A 12 17.71 -16.47 -11.63
C LEU A 12 18.53 -15.43 -12.40
N GLN A 13 18.81 -14.28 -11.79
CA GLN A 13 19.64 -13.25 -12.41
C GLN A 13 21.05 -13.75 -12.71
N TRP A 14 21.69 -14.44 -11.75
CA TRP A 14 23.01 -15.02 -11.95
C TRP A 14 23.01 -16.12 -13.02
N TYR A 15 21.99 -16.95 -13.05
CA TYR A 15 21.85 -18.00 -14.07
C TYR A 15 21.70 -17.43 -15.47
N GLN A 16 20.98 -16.32 -15.63
CA GLN A 16 20.82 -15.64 -16.92
C GLN A 16 22.06 -14.84 -17.33
N ASP A 17 22.71 -14.19 -16.36
CA ASP A 17 23.90 -13.36 -16.59
C ASP A 17 24.82 -13.39 -15.35
N PRO A 18 25.83 -14.29 -15.34
CA PRO A 18 26.75 -14.40 -14.21
C PRO A 18 27.55 -13.14 -13.89
N SER A 19 27.62 -12.16 -14.82
CA SER A 19 28.26 -10.87 -14.56
C SER A 19 27.43 -9.95 -13.66
N LYS A 20 26.16 -10.27 -13.42
CA LYS A 20 25.23 -9.51 -12.59
C LYS A 20 24.79 -10.28 -11.33
N PRO A 21 25.70 -10.56 -10.38
CA PRO A 21 25.38 -11.36 -9.19
C PRO A 21 24.52 -10.64 -8.16
N LYS A 22 24.37 -9.30 -8.25
CA LYS A 22 23.65 -8.46 -7.31
C LYS A 22 22.33 -7.97 -7.90
N LEU A 23 21.30 -7.92 -7.06
CA LEU A 23 20.05 -7.23 -7.41
C LEU A 23 20.22 -5.72 -7.28
N ASN A 24 19.42 -4.95 -8.02
CA ASN A 24 19.45 -3.49 -7.97
C ASN A 24 19.11 -2.92 -6.58
N ILE A 25 18.43 -3.69 -5.74
CA ILE A 25 18.10 -3.31 -4.35
C ILE A 25 19.26 -3.51 -3.38
N ASP A 26 20.24 -4.36 -3.68
CA ASP A 26 21.31 -4.75 -2.75
C ASP A 26 22.17 -3.57 -2.26
N PRO A 27 22.50 -2.55 -3.07
CA PRO A 27 23.27 -1.38 -2.62
C PRO A 27 22.53 -0.53 -1.55
N TYR A 28 21.22 -0.69 -1.43
CA TYR A 28 20.39 0.09 -0.50
C TYR A 28 20.05 -0.67 0.79
N LEU A 29 20.58 -1.88 0.95
CA LEU A 29 20.37 -2.66 2.17
C LEU A 29 21.09 -2.00 3.35
N CYS A 30 20.33 -1.51 4.32
CA CYS A 30 20.85 -0.86 5.53
C CYS A 30 20.44 -1.57 6.82
N GLY A 31 19.61 -2.63 6.74
CA GLY A 31 19.18 -3.38 7.90
C GLY A 31 18.02 -4.32 7.60
N THR A 32 17.45 -4.86 8.65
CA THR A 32 16.28 -5.75 8.60
C THR A 32 15.19 -5.25 9.54
N VAL A 33 13.93 -5.49 9.18
CA VAL A 33 12.77 -5.22 10.02
C VAL A 33 12.20 -6.52 10.54
N ARG A 34 11.89 -6.55 11.82
CA ARG A 34 11.22 -7.67 12.48
C ARG A 34 9.78 -7.26 12.79
N THR A 35 8.83 -8.00 12.24
CA THR A 35 7.39 -7.77 12.42
C THR A 35 6.69 -9.04 12.91
N HIS A 36 5.57 -8.87 13.60
CA HIS A 36 4.72 -9.97 14.08
C HIS A 36 3.29 -9.46 14.31
N SER A 37 2.35 -10.37 14.52
CA SER A 37 1.01 -10.03 15.05
C SER A 37 1.04 -9.97 16.58
N SER A 38 0.05 -9.37 17.21
CA SER A 38 -0.11 -9.43 18.67
C SER A 38 -0.36 -10.86 19.15
N ASN A 39 -0.98 -11.70 18.34
CA ASN A 39 -1.41 -13.05 18.65
C ASN A 39 -0.69 -14.16 17.85
N ALA A 40 0.31 -13.82 17.03
CA ALA A 40 1.07 -14.80 16.26
C ALA A 40 2.49 -14.33 15.97
N PRO A 41 3.51 -15.21 16.01
CA PRO A 41 4.90 -14.86 15.74
C PRO A 41 5.15 -14.52 14.26
N ILE A 42 4.29 -14.99 13.37
CA ILE A 42 4.29 -14.68 11.94
C ILE A 42 2.94 -14.05 11.62
N GLY A 43 2.93 -12.79 11.22
CA GLY A 43 1.74 -12.06 10.83
C GLY A 43 1.49 -12.12 9.33
N ASP A 44 0.22 -11.92 8.94
CA ASP A 44 -0.14 -11.60 7.56
C ASP A 44 0.17 -10.13 7.24
N SER A 45 -0.16 -9.66 6.04
CA SER A 45 0.18 -8.30 5.59
C SER A 45 -0.40 -7.22 6.49
N ALA A 46 -1.59 -7.41 7.06
CA ALA A 46 -2.28 -6.42 7.87
C ALA A 46 -1.49 -6.08 9.16
N PRO A 47 -1.30 -6.99 10.14
CA PRO A 47 -0.59 -6.66 11.37
C PRO A 47 0.89 -6.33 11.13
N THR A 48 1.53 -6.89 10.09
CA THR A 48 2.93 -6.59 9.81
C THR A 48 3.10 -5.21 9.20
N THR A 49 2.18 -4.74 8.37
CA THR A 49 2.17 -3.36 7.89
C THR A 49 1.82 -2.40 9.03
N SER A 50 0.85 -2.74 9.89
CA SER A 50 0.55 -1.97 11.09
C SER A 50 1.79 -1.72 11.96
N CYS A 51 2.71 -2.71 12.11
CA CYS A 51 3.94 -2.54 12.90
C CYS A 51 4.76 -1.34 12.45
N TYR A 52 5.03 -1.20 11.15
CA TYR A 52 5.89 -0.10 10.67
C TYR A 52 5.11 1.17 10.31
N MET A 53 3.78 1.09 10.13
CA MET A 53 2.95 2.26 9.91
C MET A 53 2.51 2.96 11.18
N THR A 54 2.39 2.24 12.31
CA THR A 54 1.87 2.78 13.57
C THR A 54 2.82 2.60 14.76
N GLY A 55 3.85 1.77 14.62
CA GLY A 55 4.73 1.36 15.74
C GLY A 55 4.10 0.35 16.69
N GLN A 56 2.88 -0.14 16.40
CA GLN A 56 2.12 -1.05 17.25
C GLN A 56 1.79 -2.33 16.47
N PRO A 57 2.15 -3.53 16.98
CA PRO A 57 1.64 -4.77 16.43
C PRO A 57 0.12 -4.84 16.56
N SER A 58 -0.54 -5.09 15.45
CA SER A 58 -1.99 -5.33 15.43
C SER A 58 -2.28 -6.84 15.49
N ARG A 59 -3.55 -7.23 15.60
CA ARG A 59 -3.97 -8.63 15.56
C ARG A 59 -3.98 -9.15 14.12
N THR A 60 -3.79 -10.45 13.93
CA THR A 60 -3.92 -11.11 12.61
C THR A 60 -5.21 -10.67 11.92
N GLY A 61 -5.08 -10.14 10.71
CA GLY A 61 -6.20 -9.62 9.92
C GLY A 61 -6.69 -8.22 10.27
N TYR A 62 -6.13 -7.53 11.27
CA TYR A 62 -6.49 -6.15 11.62
C TYR A 62 -5.62 -5.14 10.84
N VAL A 63 -6.26 -4.10 10.36
CA VAL A 63 -5.68 -2.99 9.59
C VAL A 63 -5.56 -1.77 10.49
N SER A 64 -4.35 -1.36 10.81
CA SER A 64 -3.99 -0.18 11.65
C SER A 64 -4.95 0.10 12.81
N THR A 65 -5.34 -0.97 13.50
CA THR A 65 -6.27 -0.96 14.64
C THR A 65 -5.61 -1.64 15.83
N TYR A 66 -5.74 -1.05 17.01
CA TYR A 66 -5.20 -1.63 18.25
C TYR A 66 -5.84 -3.00 18.49
N PRO A 67 -5.06 -4.02 18.83
CA PRO A 67 -5.57 -5.37 19.02
C PRO A 67 -6.48 -5.46 20.26
N GLU A 68 -7.51 -6.28 20.17
CA GLU A 68 -8.20 -6.75 21.36
C GLU A 68 -7.33 -7.78 22.11
N ASN A 69 -7.60 -7.94 23.41
CA ASN A 69 -7.06 -9.02 24.21
C ASN A 69 -8.03 -10.20 24.13
N ASP A 70 -7.59 -11.35 23.64
CA ASP A 70 -8.39 -12.57 23.59
C ASP A 70 -7.84 -13.67 24.53
N GLY A 71 -6.99 -13.31 25.47
CA GLY A 71 -6.46 -14.19 26.50
C GLY A 71 -5.15 -14.89 26.10
N ASP A 72 -5.10 -16.20 26.21
CA ASP A 72 -3.84 -17.00 26.18
C ASP A 72 -3.08 -16.99 24.85
N ASN A 73 -3.68 -16.50 23.78
CA ASN A 73 -3.04 -16.46 22.45
C ASN A 73 -2.21 -15.19 22.19
N ASP A 74 -2.32 -14.19 23.05
CA ASP A 74 -1.58 -12.96 22.89
C ASP A 74 -0.10 -13.14 23.27
N ILE A 75 0.77 -12.90 22.31
CA ILE A 75 2.23 -12.92 22.52
C ILE A 75 2.80 -11.52 22.78
N TYR A 76 1.96 -10.50 22.68
CA TYR A 76 2.27 -9.11 22.95
C TYR A 76 1.26 -8.54 23.95
N PRO A 77 1.71 -7.89 25.06
CA PRO A 77 0.79 -7.33 26.03
C PRO A 77 -0.12 -6.27 25.39
N THR A 78 -1.42 -6.41 25.60
CA THR A 78 -2.43 -5.50 25.09
C THR A 78 -3.18 -4.82 26.23
N ASP A 79 -3.62 -3.57 26.04
CA ASP A 79 -4.49 -2.87 26.96
C ASP A 79 -5.96 -3.05 26.52
N PRO A 80 -6.79 -3.75 27.27
CA PRO A 80 -8.19 -3.99 26.90
C PRO A 80 -9.02 -2.70 26.73
N ALA A 81 -8.62 -1.62 27.40
CA ALA A 81 -9.31 -0.33 27.28
C ALA A 81 -9.10 0.34 25.91
N ARG A 82 -8.10 -0.11 25.16
CA ARG A 82 -7.76 0.39 23.82
C ARG A 82 -8.25 -0.51 22.69
N ALA A 83 -8.87 -1.63 23.02
CA ALA A 83 -9.34 -2.60 22.02
C ALA A 83 -10.10 -1.91 20.89
N PHE A 84 -9.78 -2.27 19.63
CA PHE A 84 -10.34 -1.70 18.39
C PHE A 84 -10.09 -0.19 18.16
N GLN A 85 -9.25 0.45 18.96
CA GLN A 85 -8.90 1.85 18.75
C GLN A 85 -8.15 2.00 17.42
N PRO A 86 -8.58 2.91 16.51
CA PRO A 86 -7.79 3.31 15.34
C PRO A 86 -6.43 3.86 15.76
N LEU A 87 -5.39 3.47 15.03
CA LEU A 87 -4.01 3.88 15.29
C LEU A 87 -3.55 4.83 14.19
N THR A 88 -3.22 6.05 14.53
CA THR A 88 -2.69 7.03 13.56
C THR A 88 -1.45 6.47 12.85
N THR A 89 -1.47 6.50 11.53
CA THR A 89 -0.39 5.99 10.70
C THR A 89 0.66 7.08 10.40
N VAL A 90 1.85 6.65 9.97
CA VAL A 90 2.91 7.58 9.52
C VAL A 90 2.42 8.44 8.35
N LEU A 91 1.61 7.89 7.43
CA LEU A 91 1.03 8.65 6.32
C LEU A 91 0.12 9.76 6.85
N GLU A 92 -0.82 9.41 7.72
CA GLU A 92 -1.77 10.37 8.32
C GLU A 92 -1.06 11.45 9.13
N ALA A 93 -0.13 11.04 10.00
CA ALA A 93 0.67 11.98 10.80
C ALA A 93 1.51 12.91 9.90
N GLY A 94 2.14 12.37 8.85
CA GLY A 94 2.91 13.16 7.89
C GLY A 94 2.05 14.21 7.18
N LYS A 95 0.84 13.83 6.77
CA LYS A 95 -0.10 14.76 6.14
C LYS A 95 -0.62 15.80 7.13
N MET A 96 -1.18 15.36 8.25
CA MET A 96 -1.87 16.23 9.20
C MET A 96 -0.94 17.18 9.96
N LEU A 97 0.23 16.68 10.40
CA LEU A 97 1.14 17.44 11.26
C LEU A 97 2.24 18.18 10.49
N GLN A 98 2.59 17.70 9.29
CA GLN A 98 3.72 18.22 8.52
C GLN A 98 3.32 18.77 7.15
N GLY A 99 2.06 18.64 6.74
CA GLY A 99 1.59 19.09 5.43
C GLY A 99 2.26 18.38 4.26
N LYS A 100 2.71 17.13 4.44
CA LYS A 100 3.32 16.33 3.38
C LYS A 100 2.28 15.89 2.37
N ALA A 101 2.69 15.80 1.11
CA ALA A 101 1.90 15.08 0.12
C ALA A 101 1.95 13.58 0.38
N THR A 102 0.89 12.86 0.02
CA THR A 102 0.75 11.43 0.31
C THR A 102 0.43 10.62 -0.92
N GLY A 103 1.03 9.44 -1.04
CA GLY A 103 0.80 8.57 -2.18
C GLY A 103 0.86 7.09 -1.85
N LEU A 104 0.08 6.32 -2.61
CA LEU A 104 0.05 4.86 -2.57
C LEU A 104 0.17 4.31 -3.98
N VAL A 105 1.12 3.41 -4.20
CA VAL A 105 1.32 2.68 -5.46
C VAL A 105 1.36 1.19 -5.15
N PHE A 106 0.57 0.39 -5.83
CA PHE A 106 0.46 -1.05 -5.54
C PHE A 106 -0.04 -1.81 -6.76
N THR A 107 0.10 -3.13 -6.76
CA THR A 107 -0.39 -4.01 -7.84
C THR A 107 -1.58 -4.87 -7.42
N CYS A 108 -1.98 -4.84 -6.14
CA CYS A 108 -3.24 -5.41 -5.61
C CYS A 108 -4.42 -4.45 -5.79
N GLU A 109 -5.57 -4.80 -5.23
CA GLU A 109 -6.72 -3.91 -5.07
C GLU A 109 -6.44 -2.83 -4.02
N PHE A 110 -6.97 -1.62 -4.21
CA PHE A 110 -6.65 -0.51 -3.30
C PHE A 110 -7.07 -0.74 -1.83
N PRO A 111 -8.15 -1.48 -1.48
CA PRO A 111 -8.45 -1.78 -0.08
C PRO A 111 -7.75 -3.04 0.45
N HIS A 112 -6.80 -3.63 -0.30
CA HIS A 112 -5.98 -4.72 0.23
C HIS A 112 -5.17 -4.26 1.44
N ALA A 113 -4.82 -5.18 2.33
CA ALA A 113 -4.29 -4.87 3.65
C ALA A 113 -3.13 -3.86 3.67
N THR A 114 -2.11 -4.04 2.82
CA THR A 114 -0.92 -3.19 2.84
C THR A 114 -1.21 -1.72 2.48
N PRO A 115 -1.89 -1.38 1.37
CA PRO A 115 -2.29 0.00 1.12
C PRO A 115 -3.33 0.51 2.14
N ALA A 116 -4.23 -0.36 2.61
CA ALA A 116 -5.23 0.00 3.62
C ALA A 116 -4.59 0.41 4.96
N ASP A 117 -3.59 -0.32 5.43
CA ASP A 117 -2.88 -0.01 6.69
C ASP A 117 -2.19 1.36 6.69
N CYS A 118 -2.02 1.98 5.53
CA CYS A 118 -1.48 3.33 5.45
C CYS A 118 -2.51 4.40 5.83
N SER A 119 -3.81 4.13 5.63
CA SER A 119 -4.83 5.20 5.64
C SER A 119 -6.26 4.74 5.99
N ALA A 120 -6.42 3.53 6.52
CA ALA A 120 -7.71 3.02 6.97
C ALA A 120 -7.55 2.17 8.24
N HIS A 121 -8.67 1.96 8.95
CA HIS A 121 -8.70 1.23 10.22
C HIS A 121 -9.84 0.23 10.22
N SER A 122 -9.51 -1.04 10.43
CA SER A 122 -10.53 -2.10 10.49
C SER A 122 -10.02 -3.29 11.31
N TYR A 123 -10.89 -3.88 12.10
CA TYR A 123 -10.61 -5.14 12.79
C TYR A 123 -10.69 -6.37 11.84
N ASN A 124 -10.92 -6.14 10.56
CA ASN A 124 -10.98 -7.22 9.57
C ASN A 124 -10.58 -6.70 8.18
N ARG A 125 -9.46 -7.17 7.68
CA ARG A 125 -8.92 -6.82 6.36
C ARG A 125 -9.84 -7.18 5.18
N GLY A 126 -10.76 -8.11 5.36
CA GLY A 126 -11.74 -8.50 4.35
C GLY A 126 -12.96 -7.57 4.23
N LYS A 127 -13.07 -6.57 5.11
CA LYS A 127 -14.17 -5.60 5.09
C LYS A 127 -13.90 -4.44 4.13
N TYR A 128 -13.83 -4.75 2.83
CA TYR A 128 -13.56 -3.76 1.79
C TYR A 128 -14.62 -2.65 1.73
N ASP A 129 -15.87 -2.98 2.06
CA ASP A 129 -16.99 -2.04 2.19
C ASP A 129 -16.78 -1.00 3.30
N TRP A 130 -15.93 -1.29 4.28
CA TRP A 130 -15.55 -0.36 5.34
C TRP A 130 -14.21 0.35 5.05
N ILE A 131 -13.27 -0.36 4.45
CA ILE A 131 -11.92 0.13 4.20
C ILE A 131 -11.91 1.12 3.02
N ALA A 132 -12.55 0.76 1.91
CA ALA A 132 -12.49 1.56 0.69
C ALA A 132 -13.02 3.00 0.87
N PRO A 133 -14.18 3.24 1.53
CA PRO A 133 -14.63 4.60 1.83
C PRO A 133 -13.65 5.40 2.69
N GLN A 134 -13.01 4.77 3.68
CA GLN A 134 -12.02 5.45 4.52
C GLN A 134 -10.84 5.94 3.69
N MET A 135 -10.28 5.09 2.81
CA MET A 135 -9.16 5.46 1.95
C MET A 135 -9.53 6.60 1.00
N VAL A 136 -10.75 6.59 0.44
CA VAL A 136 -11.24 7.64 -0.45
C VAL A 136 -11.41 8.98 0.29
N HIS A 137 -11.87 8.95 1.55
CA HIS A 137 -12.11 10.16 2.33
C HIS A 137 -10.86 10.67 3.09
N ASN A 138 -9.78 9.89 3.13
CA ASN A 138 -8.55 10.27 3.85
C ASN A 138 -7.62 11.20 3.04
N ASP A 139 -8.14 11.77 1.95
CA ASP A 139 -7.48 12.81 1.15
C ASP A 139 -6.05 12.47 0.69
N ILE A 140 -5.82 11.22 0.25
CA ILE A 140 -4.53 10.77 -0.28
C ILE A 140 -4.32 11.40 -1.66
N ASP A 141 -3.23 12.14 -1.84
CA ASP A 141 -3.04 12.95 -3.05
C ASP A 141 -2.89 12.11 -4.34
N VAL A 142 -2.17 10.99 -4.27
CA VAL A 142 -1.93 10.12 -5.42
C VAL A 142 -2.16 8.66 -5.07
N VAL A 143 -3.08 8.00 -5.75
CA VAL A 143 -3.33 6.55 -5.63
C VAL A 143 -3.27 5.92 -7.02
N ILE A 144 -2.38 4.92 -7.20
CA ILE A 144 -2.24 4.22 -8.47
C ILE A 144 -2.12 2.71 -8.19
N GLY A 145 -3.04 1.90 -8.74
CA GLY A 145 -3.02 0.46 -8.51
C GLY A 145 -4.21 -0.29 -9.10
N GLY A 146 -4.61 -1.40 -8.47
CA GLY A 146 -5.76 -2.22 -8.87
C GLY A 146 -7.07 -1.83 -8.20
N GLY A 147 -8.20 -2.44 -8.62
CA GLY A 147 -9.47 -2.37 -7.92
C GLY A 147 -10.53 -1.48 -8.55
N VAL A 148 -10.58 -1.39 -9.88
CA VAL A 148 -11.59 -0.60 -10.61
C VAL A 148 -13.03 -0.92 -10.18
N SER A 149 -13.35 -2.21 -9.96
CA SER A 149 -14.70 -2.64 -9.59
C SER A 149 -15.10 -2.28 -8.15
N ILE A 150 -14.14 -1.90 -7.31
CA ILE A 150 -14.38 -1.56 -5.91
C ILE A 150 -14.70 -0.05 -5.77
N LEU A 151 -14.18 0.78 -6.67
CA LEU A 151 -14.46 2.21 -6.69
C LEU A 151 -15.90 2.44 -7.16
N THR A 152 -16.81 2.61 -6.20
CA THR A 152 -18.23 2.87 -6.48
C THR A 152 -18.43 4.26 -7.11
N LYS A 153 -19.61 4.47 -7.69
CA LYS A 153 -19.95 5.76 -8.29
C LYS A 153 -19.91 6.90 -7.27
N ASP A 154 -20.40 6.66 -6.04
CA ASP A 154 -20.40 7.68 -4.98
C ASP A 154 -18.98 8.06 -4.54
N MET A 155 -18.07 7.07 -4.46
CA MET A 155 -16.65 7.31 -4.17
C MET A 155 -15.98 8.12 -5.29
N GLU A 156 -16.24 7.77 -6.54
CA GLU A 156 -15.74 8.50 -7.71
C GLU A 156 -16.24 9.94 -7.74
N ASP A 157 -17.54 10.16 -7.50
CA ASP A 157 -18.14 11.49 -7.46
C ASP A 157 -17.54 12.34 -6.33
N TYR A 158 -17.28 11.72 -5.15
CA TYR A 158 -16.58 12.38 -4.07
C TYR A 158 -15.17 12.82 -4.48
N LEU A 159 -14.39 11.94 -5.10
CA LEU A 159 -13.03 12.27 -5.57
C LEU A 159 -13.05 13.42 -6.57
N LEU A 160 -13.93 13.35 -7.57
CA LEU A 160 -14.09 14.42 -8.60
C LEU A 160 -14.47 15.76 -7.94
N ALA A 161 -15.41 15.75 -7.01
CA ALA A 161 -15.85 16.95 -6.29
C ALA A 161 -14.74 17.58 -5.41
N ASN A 162 -13.73 16.76 -4.98
CA ASN A 162 -12.59 17.22 -4.19
C ASN A 162 -11.31 17.46 -5.01
N GLY A 163 -11.47 17.63 -6.33
CA GLY A 163 -10.41 18.08 -7.22
C GLY A 163 -9.46 16.99 -7.70
N TYR A 164 -9.82 15.73 -7.57
CA TYR A 164 -9.05 14.62 -8.13
C TYR A 164 -9.38 14.41 -9.60
N ASN A 165 -8.38 14.03 -10.38
CA ASN A 165 -8.60 13.34 -11.63
C ASN A 165 -8.68 11.83 -11.37
N VAL A 166 -9.70 11.18 -11.93
CA VAL A 166 -9.96 9.74 -11.74
C VAL A 166 -9.85 9.01 -13.07
N TYR A 167 -8.99 7.99 -13.12
CA TYR A 167 -8.76 7.17 -14.31
C TYR A 167 -9.06 5.70 -14.00
N LYS A 168 -9.93 5.09 -14.78
CA LYS A 168 -10.29 3.66 -14.68
C LYS A 168 -9.92 2.97 -16.00
N ASN A 169 -8.89 2.14 -15.98
CA ASN A 169 -8.29 1.50 -17.16
C ASN A 169 -7.94 2.51 -18.27
N ASP A 170 -7.64 3.73 -17.90
CA ASP A 170 -7.23 4.80 -18.83
C ASP A 170 -5.76 5.17 -18.62
N LEU A 171 -4.87 4.36 -19.19
CA LEU A 171 -3.43 4.55 -19.13
C LEU A 171 -3.00 5.85 -19.83
N LYS A 172 -3.69 6.22 -20.90
CA LYS A 172 -3.37 7.41 -21.69
C LYS A 172 -3.69 8.69 -20.93
N GLY A 173 -4.84 8.72 -20.27
CA GLY A 173 -5.25 9.82 -19.40
C GLY A 173 -4.30 9.96 -18.20
N MET A 174 -3.96 8.86 -17.53
CA MET A 174 -2.99 8.86 -16.41
C MET A 174 -1.62 9.39 -16.84
N ARG A 175 -1.11 8.96 -18.00
CA ARG A 175 0.19 9.42 -18.54
C ARG A 175 0.20 10.92 -18.79
N ALA A 176 -0.89 11.44 -19.35
CA ALA A 176 -1.03 12.86 -19.71
C ALA A 176 -1.35 13.77 -18.51
N ASP A 177 -1.74 13.20 -17.37
CA ASP A 177 -2.23 13.96 -16.21
C ASP A 177 -1.15 14.82 -15.56
N ASN A 178 -1.47 16.09 -15.34
CA ASN A 178 -0.63 17.08 -14.67
C ASN A 178 -1.25 17.62 -13.36
N ASN A 179 -2.44 17.16 -12.95
CA ASN A 179 -3.07 17.54 -11.68
C ASN A 179 -2.26 16.98 -10.50
N GLN A 180 -2.30 17.66 -9.37
CA GLN A 180 -1.61 17.20 -8.14
C GLN A 180 -2.33 16.01 -7.51
N LYS A 181 -3.66 15.97 -7.57
CA LYS A 181 -4.50 14.91 -6.99
C LYS A 181 -4.98 13.94 -8.08
N MET A 182 -4.70 12.66 -7.89
CA MET A 182 -5.03 11.64 -8.89
C MET A 182 -5.33 10.28 -8.27
N TRP A 183 -6.39 9.64 -8.74
CA TRP A 183 -6.64 8.20 -8.57
C TRP A 183 -6.64 7.53 -9.93
N ALA A 184 -5.77 6.54 -10.13
CA ALA A 184 -5.68 5.78 -11.38
C ALA A 184 -5.72 4.27 -11.06
N LEU A 185 -6.80 3.60 -11.44
CA LEU A 185 -7.04 2.21 -11.11
C LEU A 185 -7.11 1.35 -12.37
N TYR A 186 -6.49 0.16 -12.29
CA TYR A 186 -6.36 -0.79 -13.39
C TYR A 186 -6.81 -2.19 -12.97
N GLY A 187 -7.41 -2.93 -13.90
CA GLY A 187 -7.99 -4.23 -13.60
C GLY A 187 -9.24 -4.14 -12.71
N ASN A 188 -10.14 -5.09 -12.85
CA ASN A 188 -11.36 -5.10 -12.03
C ASN A 188 -11.03 -5.33 -10.55
N LYS A 189 -10.12 -6.25 -10.29
CA LYS A 189 -9.52 -6.52 -8.98
C LYS A 189 -8.06 -6.07 -8.99
N GLU A 190 -7.13 -6.97 -8.77
CA GLU A 190 -5.69 -6.72 -8.87
C GLU A 190 -5.23 -6.48 -10.31
N MET A 191 -4.05 -5.92 -10.48
CA MET A 191 -3.38 -5.77 -11.77
C MET A 191 -2.80 -7.11 -12.25
N ALA A 192 -2.47 -7.21 -13.53
CA ALA A 192 -1.78 -8.37 -14.09
C ALA A 192 -0.39 -8.58 -13.46
N TYR A 193 0.12 -9.81 -13.51
CA TYR A 193 1.55 -10.05 -13.27
C TYR A 193 2.38 -9.29 -14.29
N ASP A 194 3.55 -8.80 -13.92
CA ASP A 194 4.36 -7.97 -14.84
C ASP A 194 4.76 -8.72 -16.11
N ILE A 195 4.99 -10.03 -16.02
CA ILE A 195 5.30 -10.90 -17.16
C ILE A 195 4.11 -11.08 -18.12
N ASP A 196 2.89 -10.96 -17.64
CA ASP A 196 1.65 -11.14 -18.42
C ASP A 196 0.98 -9.80 -18.77
N ARG A 197 1.53 -8.71 -18.26
CA ARG A 197 0.96 -7.38 -18.41
C ARG A 197 1.03 -6.89 -19.87
N ASN A 198 -0.09 -6.39 -20.37
CA ASN A 198 -0.10 -5.60 -21.61
C ASN A 198 0.36 -4.16 -21.34
N PRO A 199 1.53 -3.70 -21.81
CA PRO A 199 2.06 -2.37 -21.55
C PRO A 199 1.25 -1.23 -22.18
N GLU A 200 0.34 -1.52 -23.11
CA GLU A 200 -0.57 -0.54 -23.71
C GLU A 200 -1.86 -0.35 -22.89
N GLU A 201 -2.15 -1.25 -21.95
CA GLU A 201 -3.37 -1.22 -21.14
C GLU A 201 -3.11 -0.93 -19.67
N GLN A 202 -2.00 -1.45 -19.13
CA GLN A 202 -1.66 -1.29 -17.72
C GLN A 202 -0.22 -0.77 -17.55
N PRO A 203 0.03 0.17 -16.64
CA PRO A 203 1.38 0.66 -16.36
C PRO A 203 2.21 -0.38 -15.59
N SER A 204 3.53 -0.34 -15.70
CA SER A 204 4.40 -1.07 -14.79
C SER A 204 4.45 -0.40 -13.40
N ILE A 205 4.88 -1.15 -12.39
CA ILE A 205 5.10 -0.58 -11.04
C ILE A 205 6.15 0.55 -11.08
N GLU A 206 7.14 0.44 -11.96
CA GLU A 206 8.13 1.49 -12.18
C GLU A 206 7.46 2.77 -12.72
N GLU A 207 6.62 2.65 -13.76
CA GLU A 207 5.92 3.79 -14.35
C GLU A 207 4.99 4.47 -13.34
N MET A 208 4.21 3.68 -12.59
CA MET A 208 3.35 4.17 -11.52
C MET A 208 4.13 4.93 -10.45
N THR A 209 5.26 4.37 -10.02
CA THR A 209 6.12 4.97 -9.00
C THR A 209 6.72 6.29 -9.48
N ARG A 210 7.24 6.34 -10.71
CA ARG A 210 7.76 7.59 -11.31
C ARG A 210 6.68 8.66 -11.37
N LYS A 211 5.49 8.30 -11.85
CA LYS A 211 4.35 9.22 -11.92
C LYS A 211 3.95 9.76 -10.55
N ALA A 212 3.93 8.91 -9.53
CA ALA A 212 3.65 9.33 -8.16
C ALA A 212 4.72 10.29 -7.62
N ILE A 213 6.01 9.96 -7.78
CA ILE A 213 7.13 10.82 -7.35
C ILE A 213 7.07 12.18 -8.06
N ASP A 214 6.86 12.21 -9.38
CA ASP A 214 6.78 13.45 -10.16
C ASP A 214 5.68 14.41 -9.67
N LYS A 215 4.59 13.86 -9.16
CA LYS A 215 3.49 14.64 -8.58
C LYS A 215 3.78 15.09 -7.15
N LEU A 216 4.17 14.15 -6.31
CA LEU A 216 4.32 14.35 -4.87
C LEU A 216 5.53 15.23 -4.53
N SER A 217 6.62 15.15 -5.32
CA SER A 217 7.83 15.95 -5.12
C SER A 217 7.64 17.46 -5.30
N LYS A 218 6.52 17.88 -5.87
CA LYS A 218 6.15 19.30 -5.99
C LYS A 218 5.72 19.93 -4.67
N ASN A 219 5.43 19.12 -3.66
CA ASN A 219 5.09 19.64 -2.33
C ASN A 219 6.36 20.09 -1.60
N PRO A 220 6.47 21.37 -1.19
CA PRO A 220 7.66 21.90 -0.53
C PRO A 220 7.94 21.27 0.84
N ASN A 221 6.93 20.68 1.48
CA ASN A 221 7.06 19.96 2.74
C ASN A 221 7.51 18.50 2.57
N GLY A 222 7.77 18.08 1.32
CA GLY A 222 8.09 16.70 0.98
C GLY A 222 6.85 15.82 0.92
N PHE A 223 7.08 14.50 0.89
CA PHE A 223 5.97 13.54 0.73
C PHE A 223 6.21 12.24 1.47
N PHE A 224 5.14 11.49 1.67
CA PHE A 224 5.14 10.07 2.00
C PHE A 224 4.64 9.29 0.77
N LEU A 225 5.35 8.25 0.38
CA LEU A 225 4.95 7.35 -0.68
C LEU A 225 5.17 5.89 -0.24
N MET A 226 4.11 5.08 -0.25
CA MET A 226 4.21 3.64 -0.13
C MET A 226 4.16 3.00 -1.53
N VAL A 227 5.03 2.06 -1.79
CA VAL A 227 5.06 1.29 -3.04
C VAL A 227 5.09 -0.20 -2.71
N GLU A 228 4.12 -0.95 -3.24
CA GLU A 228 3.98 -2.37 -3.02
C GLU A 228 3.94 -3.17 -4.32
N GLY A 229 4.94 -4.01 -4.53
CA GLY A 229 4.91 -5.05 -5.56
C GLY A 229 4.12 -6.27 -5.06
N SER A 230 2.80 -6.16 -4.93
CA SER A 230 1.94 -7.15 -4.27
C SER A 230 2.02 -8.53 -4.94
N LYS A 231 2.17 -8.56 -6.25
CA LYS A 231 2.28 -9.81 -7.05
C LYS A 231 3.56 -10.63 -6.79
N VAL A 232 4.50 -10.11 -6.02
CA VAL A 232 5.68 -10.89 -5.57
C VAL A 232 5.31 -11.90 -4.48
N ASP A 233 4.19 -11.68 -3.80
CA ASP A 233 3.70 -12.51 -2.70
C ASP A 233 2.71 -13.61 -3.16
N TRP A 234 2.25 -13.58 -4.38
CA TRP A 234 1.19 -14.46 -4.91
C TRP A 234 1.69 -15.41 -6.00
#